data_540560661d181ef9a0e9542ef9f58f69
#
_entry.id   540560661d181ef9a0e9542ef9f58f69
#
_cell.length_a   1.000
_cell.length_b   1.000
_cell.length_c   1.000
_cell.angle_alpha   90.00
_cell.angle_beta   90.00
_cell.angle_gamma   90.00
#
_symmetry.space_group_name_H-M   'P 1'
#
loop_
_entity.id
_entity.type
_entity.pdbx_description
1 polymer ?
#
loop_
_entity_poly.entity_id
_entity_poly.type
_entity_poly.pdbx_seq_one_letter_code
_entity_poly.pdbx_strand_id
1 'polypeptide(L)'
;MKNLVRVQDLDSLKQHAGKAQHYWLFKHSSTCPVSAAAWNEFNEYCSLHPNQLFLFLVVQEDRELSQNIAEITGIKHESPQLFHFASEKVDWHASHGNITSKSMTEFIA
;
A
#
# COMPACT_ATOMS: atom_id res chain seq x y z
N MET A 1 -7.09 -17.15 2.73
CA MET A 1 -7.36 -16.20 2.90
C MET A 1 -6.67 -15.22 2.47
N LYS A 2 -6.36 -14.97 1.37
CA LYS A 2 -5.44 -14.02 1.21
C LYS A 2 -6.02 -12.76 0.71
N ASN A 3 -6.02 -11.82 1.57
CA ASN A 3 -6.41 -10.46 1.29
C ASN A 3 -5.20 -9.57 1.03
N LEU A 4 -4.00 -10.15 0.96
CA LEU A 4 -2.75 -9.44 0.67
C LEU A 4 -2.22 -9.94 -0.66
N VAL A 5 -2.20 -9.06 -1.68
CA VAL A 5 -1.89 -9.44 -3.06
C VAL A 5 -0.85 -8.51 -3.66
N ARG A 6 0.15 -9.08 -4.33
CA ARG A 6 1.12 -8.28 -5.06
C ARG A 6 0.54 -7.83 -6.39
N VAL A 7 0.75 -6.57 -6.74
CA VAL A 7 0.40 -6.03 -8.05
C VAL A 7 1.69 -5.56 -8.72
N GLN A 8 1.82 -5.77 -10.02
CA GLN A 8 3.06 -5.51 -10.74
C GLN A 8 2.90 -4.47 -11.86
N ASP A 9 1.67 -4.20 -12.27
CA ASP A 9 1.40 -3.20 -13.30
C ASP A 9 0.01 -2.60 -13.06
N LEU A 10 -0.33 -1.58 -13.85
CA LEU A 10 -1.61 -0.91 -13.70
C LEU A 10 -2.79 -1.83 -13.96
N ASP A 11 -2.66 -2.75 -14.88
CA ASP A 11 -3.77 -3.67 -15.18
C ASP A 11 -4.08 -4.55 -13.98
N SER A 12 -3.06 -5.14 -13.35
CA SER A 12 -3.30 -5.98 -12.17
C SER A 12 -3.82 -5.15 -11.01
N LEU A 13 -3.31 -3.92 -10.85
CA LEU A 13 -3.83 -3.02 -9.82
C LEU A 13 -5.32 -2.76 -10.02
N LYS A 14 -5.71 -2.42 -11.26
CA LYS A 14 -7.12 -2.14 -11.55
C LYS A 14 -8.00 -3.35 -11.40
N GLN A 15 -7.51 -4.53 -11.75
CA GLN A 15 -8.28 -5.76 -11.59
C GLN A 15 -8.63 -6.01 -10.13
N HIS A 16 -7.67 -5.82 -9.24
CA HIS A 16 -7.91 -6.06 -7.81
C HIS A 16 -8.65 -4.90 -7.16
N ALA A 17 -8.26 -3.67 -7.47
CA ALA A 17 -8.83 -2.48 -6.84
C ALA A 17 -10.22 -2.15 -7.34
N GLY A 18 -10.51 -2.47 -8.60
CA GLY A 18 -11.79 -2.12 -9.22
C GLY A 18 -13.00 -2.75 -8.57
N LYS A 19 -12.79 -3.80 -7.77
CA LYS A 19 -13.89 -4.51 -7.10
C LYS A 19 -14.05 -4.09 -5.65
N ALA A 20 -13.19 -3.18 -5.17
CA ALA A 20 -13.19 -2.78 -3.77
C ALA A 20 -13.42 -1.28 -3.68
N GLN A 21 -14.28 -0.88 -2.72
CA GLN A 21 -14.48 0.55 -2.47
C GLN A 21 -13.34 1.13 -1.68
N HIS A 22 -12.66 0.31 -0.89
CA HIS A 22 -11.55 0.72 -0.05
C HIS A 22 -10.43 -0.29 -0.16
N TYR A 23 -9.18 0.18 -0.27
CA TYR A 23 -8.04 -0.72 -0.25
C TYR A 23 -6.78 0.02 0.16
N TRP A 24 -5.79 -0.76 0.60
CA TRP A 24 -4.47 -0.27 0.98
C TRP A 24 -3.47 -0.64 -0.10
N LEU A 25 -2.50 0.22 -0.35
CA LEU A 25 -1.43 -0.06 -1.30
C LEU A 25 -0.10 0.31 -0.68
N PHE A 26 0.79 -0.67 -0.57
CA PHE A 26 2.10 -0.52 0.06
C PHE A 26 3.20 -0.55 -0.99
N LYS A 27 4.07 0.47 -1.00
CA LYS A 27 5.28 0.46 -1.83
C LYS A 27 6.43 -0.07 -0.97
N HIS A 28 6.83 -1.30 -1.21
CA HIS A 28 7.85 -1.99 -0.43
C HIS A 28 9.21 -1.90 -1.11
N SER A 29 10.24 -1.55 -0.34
CA SER A 29 11.63 -1.61 -0.81
C SER A 29 12.28 -2.85 -0.21
N SER A 30 12.73 -3.78 -1.05
CA SER A 30 13.23 -5.07 -0.60
C SER A 30 14.60 -4.98 0.08
N THR A 31 15.29 -3.85 -0.04
CA THR A 31 16.65 -3.70 0.50
C THR A 31 16.78 -2.68 1.61
N CYS A 32 15.68 -2.06 2.03
CA CYS A 32 15.71 -0.96 2.99
C CYS A 32 15.24 -1.44 4.38
N PRO A 33 16.07 -1.28 5.44
CA PRO A 33 15.64 -1.68 6.79
C PRO A 33 14.39 -0.96 7.27
N VAL A 34 14.23 0.31 6.90
CA VAL A 34 13.04 1.06 7.27
C VAL A 34 11.80 0.45 6.62
N SER A 35 11.94 0.00 5.37
CA SER A 35 10.84 -0.66 4.68
C SER A 35 10.52 -2.01 5.31
N ALA A 36 11.53 -2.73 5.79
CA ALA A 36 11.30 -4.01 6.48
C ALA A 36 10.48 -3.80 7.74
N ALA A 37 10.77 -2.76 8.50
CA ALA A 37 10.01 -2.46 9.71
C ALA A 37 8.58 -2.06 9.36
N ALA A 38 8.41 -1.22 8.34
CA ALA A 38 7.07 -0.80 7.89
C ALA A 38 6.29 -2.00 7.36
N TRP A 39 6.96 -2.90 6.65
CA TRP A 39 6.33 -4.12 6.13
C TRP A 39 5.78 -4.98 7.26
N ASN A 40 6.53 -5.12 8.35
CA ASN A 40 6.06 -5.89 9.50
C ASN A 40 4.82 -5.26 10.13
N GLU A 41 4.80 -3.93 10.23
CA GLU A 41 3.63 -3.21 10.76
C GLU A 41 2.43 -3.38 9.85
N PHE A 42 2.65 -3.28 8.55
CA PHE A 42 1.59 -3.46 7.55
C PHE A 42 1.01 -4.86 7.64
N ASN A 43 1.86 -5.88 7.74
CA ASN A 43 1.41 -7.26 7.84
C ASN A 43 0.67 -7.54 9.15
N GLU A 44 1.10 -6.91 10.24
CA GLU A 44 0.38 -7.05 11.51
C GLU A 44 -1.05 -6.52 11.37
N TYR A 45 -1.20 -5.32 10.81
CA TYR A 45 -2.53 -4.75 10.59
C TYR A 45 -3.36 -5.65 9.66
N CYS A 46 -2.74 -6.13 8.59
CA CYS A 46 -3.39 -6.98 7.61
C CYS A 46 -3.95 -8.25 8.26
N SER A 47 -3.18 -8.88 9.14
CA SER A 47 -3.60 -10.12 9.79
C SER A 47 -4.78 -9.91 10.73
N LEU A 48 -4.94 -8.71 11.24
CA LEU A 48 -6.04 -8.38 12.15
C LEU A 48 -7.30 -7.93 11.41
N HIS A 49 -7.23 -7.72 10.10
CA HIS A 49 -8.34 -7.17 9.32
C HIS A 49 -8.58 -7.97 8.05
N PRO A 50 -9.02 -9.23 8.17
CA PRO A 50 -9.14 -10.11 7.00
C PRO A 50 -10.20 -9.68 5.99
N ASN A 51 -11.07 -8.74 6.37
CA ASN A 51 -12.13 -8.26 5.47
C ASN A 51 -11.71 -7.07 4.62
N GLN A 52 -10.49 -6.55 4.82
CA GLN A 52 -9.98 -5.44 4.03
C GLN A 52 -9.06 -5.97 2.93
N LEU A 53 -8.92 -5.20 1.86
CA LEU A 53 -8.05 -5.57 0.75
C LEU A 53 -6.71 -4.85 0.89
N PHE A 54 -5.63 -5.62 0.79
CA PHE A 54 -4.27 -5.10 0.91
C PHE A 54 -3.47 -5.45 -0.34
N LEU A 55 -2.94 -4.43 -1.01
CA LEU A 55 -2.12 -4.61 -2.19
C LEU A 55 -0.71 -4.10 -1.92
N PHE A 56 0.27 -4.68 -2.58
CA PHE A 56 1.63 -4.18 -2.46
C PHE A 56 2.39 -4.34 -3.77
N LEU A 57 3.41 -3.52 -3.94
CA LEU A 57 4.36 -3.64 -5.03
C LEU A 57 5.77 -3.61 -4.45
N VAL A 58 6.74 -4.07 -5.23
CA VAL A 58 8.14 -4.04 -4.83
C VAL A 58 8.84 -3.00 -5.71
N VAL A 59 9.30 -1.92 -5.11
CA VAL A 59 9.77 -0.75 -5.84
C VAL A 59 10.88 -1.11 -6.84
N GLN A 60 11.82 -1.98 -6.44
CA GLN A 60 12.94 -2.34 -7.30
C GLN A 60 12.54 -3.14 -8.53
N GLU A 61 11.42 -3.89 -8.44
CA GLU A 61 10.98 -4.76 -9.52
C GLU A 61 9.80 -4.18 -10.28
N ASP A 62 9.01 -3.33 -9.64
CA ASP A 62 7.78 -2.78 -10.21
C ASP A 62 7.90 -1.28 -10.39
N ARG A 63 9.02 -0.81 -10.97
CA ARG A 63 9.35 0.61 -11.04
C ARG A 63 8.34 1.43 -11.81
N GLU A 64 7.86 0.90 -12.91
CA GLU A 64 6.91 1.63 -13.75
C GLU A 64 5.61 1.84 -13.00
N LEU A 65 5.11 0.80 -12.32
CA LEU A 65 3.89 0.93 -11.53
C LEU A 65 4.08 1.94 -10.41
N SER A 66 5.23 1.88 -9.71
CA SER A 66 5.51 2.82 -8.63
C SER A 66 5.47 4.25 -9.12
N GLN A 67 6.03 4.51 -10.30
CA GLN A 67 6.04 5.83 -10.90
C GLN A 67 4.66 6.26 -11.36
N ASN A 68 3.91 5.33 -11.95
CA ASN A 68 2.53 5.60 -12.36
C ASN A 68 1.66 6.04 -11.18
N ILE A 69 1.85 5.41 -10.04
CA ILE A 69 1.09 5.75 -8.84
C ILE A 69 1.40 7.17 -8.39
N ALA A 70 2.69 7.56 -8.43
CA ALA A 70 3.06 8.92 -8.07
C ALA A 70 2.40 9.94 -9.01
N GLU A 71 2.34 9.62 -10.30
CA GLU A 71 1.73 10.51 -11.27
C GLU A 71 0.21 10.59 -11.11
N ILE A 72 -0.43 9.45 -10.91
CA ILE A 72 -1.89 9.39 -10.78
C ILE A 72 -2.35 10.07 -9.50
N THR A 73 -1.64 9.85 -8.39
CA THR A 73 -2.06 10.40 -7.10
C THR A 73 -1.58 11.83 -6.88
N GLY A 74 -0.56 12.27 -7.62
CA GLY A 74 0.07 13.56 -7.36
C GLY A 74 0.88 13.59 -6.08
N ILE A 75 1.12 12.43 -5.47
CA ILE A 75 1.87 12.31 -4.22
C ILE A 75 3.29 11.86 -4.56
N LYS A 76 4.28 12.64 -4.11
CA LYS A 76 5.67 12.35 -4.39
C LYS A 76 6.04 10.92 -3.95
N HIS A 77 6.80 10.24 -4.79
CA HIS A 77 7.24 8.89 -4.48
C HIS A 77 8.14 8.90 -3.24
N GLU A 78 7.83 8.01 -2.31
CA GLU A 78 8.66 7.68 -1.16
C GLU A 78 8.75 6.16 -1.07
N SER A 79 9.70 5.65 -0.31
CA SER A 79 9.87 4.21 -0.15
C SER A 79 10.49 3.95 1.23
N PRO A 80 9.77 3.28 2.15
CA PRO A 80 8.41 2.73 1.99
C PRO A 80 7.34 3.80 2.01
N GLN A 81 6.22 3.48 1.37
CA GLN A 81 5.09 4.41 1.33
C GLN A 81 3.79 3.60 1.34
N LEU A 82 2.81 4.08 2.09
CA LEU A 82 1.53 3.40 2.21
C LEU A 82 0.41 4.37 1.86
N PHE A 83 -0.54 3.90 1.06
CA PHE A 83 -1.73 4.65 0.70
C PHE A 83 -2.97 3.91 1.14
N HIS A 84 -3.99 4.66 1.53
CA HIS A 84 -5.35 4.13 1.60
C HIS A 84 -6.18 4.81 0.53
N PHE A 85 -6.91 4.02 -0.24
CA PHE A 85 -7.78 4.52 -1.30
C PHE A 85 -9.23 4.32 -0.92
N ALA A 86 -10.04 5.32 -1.21
CA ALA A 86 -11.49 5.25 -1.09
C ALA A 86 -12.07 5.73 -2.40
N SER A 87 -12.81 4.86 -3.09
CA SER A 87 -13.43 5.20 -4.38
C SER A 87 -12.42 5.79 -5.37
N GLU A 88 -11.27 5.13 -5.50
CA GLU A 88 -10.20 5.48 -6.43
C GLU A 88 -9.41 6.73 -6.07
N LYS A 89 -9.66 7.30 -4.90
CA LYS A 89 -8.92 8.49 -4.44
C LYS A 89 -8.18 8.17 -3.15
N VAL A 90 -6.98 8.74 -3.02
CA VAL A 90 -6.22 8.61 -1.79
C VAL A 90 -6.85 9.48 -0.72
N ASP A 91 -7.26 8.87 0.38
CA ASP A 91 -7.79 9.62 1.51
C ASP A 91 -6.84 9.60 2.72
N TRP A 92 -5.73 8.85 2.61
CA TRP A 92 -4.71 8.84 3.66
C TRP A 92 -3.43 8.24 3.09
N HIS A 93 -2.29 8.76 3.49
CA HIS A 93 -1.00 8.16 3.13
C HIS A 93 0.04 8.47 4.20
N ALA A 94 1.08 7.63 4.23
CA ALA A 94 2.20 7.80 5.15
C ALA A 94 3.45 7.22 4.52
N SER A 95 4.60 7.59 5.05
CA SER A 95 5.87 7.07 4.56
C SER A 95 6.82 6.83 5.72
N HIS A 96 7.83 5.97 5.47
CA HIS A 96 8.91 5.69 6.42
C HIS A 96 8.40 5.24 7.78
N GLY A 97 8.91 5.84 8.86
CA GLY A 97 8.55 5.45 10.22
C GLY A 97 7.12 5.77 10.64
N ASN A 98 6.39 6.51 9.82
CA ASN A 98 4.99 6.81 10.11
C ASN A 98 4.05 5.68 9.72
N ILE A 99 4.56 4.65 9.03
CA ILE A 99 3.75 3.50 8.66
C ILE A 99 3.77 2.53 9.84
N THR A 100 2.70 2.55 10.62
CA THR A 100 2.56 1.69 11.79
C THR A 100 1.16 1.12 11.84
N SER A 101 1.02 -0.04 12.47
CA SER A 101 -0.29 -0.64 12.69
C SER A 101 -1.19 0.33 13.47
N LYS A 102 -0.60 1.06 14.40
CA LYS A 102 -1.32 2.06 15.19
C LYS A 102 -1.87 3.19 14.32
N SER A 103 -1.04 3.75 13.42
CA SER A 103 -1.49 4.86 12.59
C SER A 103 -2.59 4.42 11.63
N MET A 104 -2.51 3.19 11.11
CA MET A 104 -3.55 2.64 10.25
C MET A 104 -4.86 2.48 11.03
N THR A 105 -4.77 1.96 12.24
CA THR A 105 -5.93 1.76 13.09
C THR A 105 -6.59 3.09 13.44
N GLU A 106 -5.80 4.10 13.77
CA GLU A 106 -6.30 5.42 14.12
C GLU A 106 -7.01 6.08 12.94
N PHE A 107 -6.48 5.90 11.73
CA PHE A 107 -7.13 6.46 10.56
C PHE A 107 -8.50 5.84 10.30
N ILE A 108 -8.59 4.52 10.41
CA ILE A 108 -9.84 3.81 10.13
C ILE A 108 -10.88 4.04 11.22
N ALA A 109 -10.46 4.30 12.44
CA ALA A 109 -11.37 4.42 13.57
C ALA A 109 -12.36 5.59 13.47
#